data_981fe3bc813fa0719c8eba0b730e2ae5
#
_entry.id   981fe3bc813fa0719c8eba0b730e2ae5
#
_cell.length_a   1.000
_cell.length_b   1.000
_cell.length_c   1.000
_cell.angle_alpha   90.00
_cell.angle_beta   90.00
_cell.angle_gamma   90.00
#
_symmetry.space_group_name_H-M   'P 1'
#
loop_
_entity.id
_entity.type
_entity.pdbx_description
1 polymer ?
#
loop_
_entity_poly.entity_id
_entity_poly.type
_entity_poly.pdbx_seq_one_letter_code
_entity_poly.pdbx_strand_id
1 'polypeptide(L)'
;MTSDPSAVAESIIVHAETLCEREDHLWDVIRKLSIPVANLEDARDQNRVDFGTDEMFRTLLFKGIRGISQNELAQRLGREPSLVKSFHLDITDLSDTPTQQELSYAHARFSEDTQKSLNRTVAGIREVALENDVLTEGLVPSVPDTEEESQSANEYKKEKAQKTLTLARKHVLPEFDTHRAAHKKYSDEVMLDMFASICANNGSAHSEAEYG
;
A
#
# COMPACT_ATOMS: atom_id res chain seq x y z
N MET A 1 7.87 29.01 -10.96
CA MET A 1 6.83 28.59 -11.92
C MET A 1 6.30 27.26 -11.39
N THR A 2 5.15 27.24 -10.77
CA THR A 2 4.51 25.99 -10.32
C THR A 2 4.04 25.24 -11.56
N SER A 3 4.61 24.06 -11.79
CA SER A 3 4.16 23.17 -12.86
C SER A 3 2.76 22.66 -12.55
N ASP A 4 1.86 22.63 -13.54
CA ASP A 4 0.53 22.08 -13.37
C ASP A 4 0.64 20.58 -12.97
N PRO A 5 0.11 20.17 -11.81
CA PRO A 5 0.15 18.78 -11.36
C PRO A 5 -0.46 17.80 -12.37
N SER A 6 -1.45 18.27 -13.14
CA SER A 6 -2.09 17.48 -14.21
C SER A 6 -1.14 17.19 -15.34
N ALA A 7 -0.39 18.20 -15.81
CA ALA A 7 0.55 18.06 -16.91
C ALA A 7 1.72 17.13 -16.54
N VAL A 8 2.18 17.17 -15.29
CA VAL A 8 3.22 16.26 -14.78
C VAL A 8 2.71 14.82 -14.80
N ALA A 9 1.53 14.57 -14.24
CA ALA A 9 0.94 13.23 -14.21
C ALA A 9 0.70 12.69 -15.63
N GLU A 10 0.10 13.49 -16.51
CA GLU A 10 -0.20 13.11 -17.90
C GLU A 10 1.07 12.73 -18.68
N SER A 11 2.15 13.49 -18.52
CA SER A 11 3.44 13.16 -19.12
C SER A 11 3.98 11.79 -18.71
N ILE A 12 3.82 11.44 -17.42
CA ILE A 12 4.26 10.14 -16.89
C ILE A 12 3.34 9.02 -17.40
N ILE A 13 2.02 9.24 -17.44
CA ILE A 13 1.03 8.25 -17.87
C ILE A 13 1.22 7.90 -19.36
N VAL A 14 1.38 8.87 -20.23
CA VAL A 14 1.65 8.64 -21.68
C VAL A 14 2.92 7.83 -21.88
N HIS A 15 3.97 8.09 -21.10
CA HIS A 15 5.18 7.28 -21.17
C HIS A 15 4.95 5.85 -20.63
N ALA A 16 4.17 5.72 -19.55
CA ALA A 16 3.82 4.41 -19.00
C ALA A 16 3.03 3.56 -20.00
N GLU A 17 2.09 4.14 -20.75
CA GLU A 17 1.33 3.47 -21.81
C GLU A 17 2.28 2.81 -22.83
N THR A 18 3.24 3.58 -23.36
CA THR A 18 4.25 3.06 -24.27
C THR A 18 5.10 1.94 -23.67
N LEU A 19 5.35 1.98 -22.35
CA LEU A 19 6.12 0.96 -21.67
C LEU A 19 5.29 -0.30 -21.39
N CYS A 20 4.01 -0.16 -21.01
CA CYS A 20 3.11 -1.29 -20.77
C CYS A 20 2.88 -2.15 -22.03
N GLU A 21 2.98 -1.57 -23.23
CA GLU A 21 2.94 -2.32 -24.48
C GLU A 21 4.17 -3.23 -24.71
N ARG A 22 5.27 -3.03 -23.94
CA ARG A 22 6.57 -3.67 -24.18
C ARG A 22 7.10 -4.47 -23.01
N GLU A 23 6.62 -4.20 -21.84
CA GLU A 23 7.10 -4.78 -20.58
C GLU A 23 6.03 -5.67 -19.97
N ASP A 24 6.41 -6.88 -19.61
CA ASP A 24 5.50 -7.87 -19.02
C ASP A 24 5.26 -7.64 -17.51
N HIS A 25 6.04 -6.74 -16.89
CA HIS A 25 6.00 -6.57 -15.44
C HIS A 25 5.98 -5.10 -15.01
N LEU A 26 5.09 -4.78 -14.07
CA LEU A 26 4.92 -3.44 -13.52
C LEU A 26 6.24 -2.83 -12.99
N TRP A 27 7.10 -3.63 -12.33
CA TRP A 27 8.38 -3.12 -11.82
C TRP A 27 9.36 -2.71 -12.93
N ASP A 28 9.29 -3.32 -14.12
CA ASP A 28 10.08 -2.93 -15.28
C ASP A 28 9.55 -1.65 -15.91
N VAL A 29 8.22 -1.48 -15.94
CA VAL A 29 7.57 -0.23 -16.34
C VAL A 29 8.04 0.90 -15.42
N ILE A 30 7.92 0.75 -14.10
CA ILE A 30 8.31 1.78 -13.13
C ILE A 30 9.81 2.11 -13.22
N ARG A 31 10.66 1.12 -13.43
CA ARG A 31 12.09 1.32 -13.59
C ARG A 31 12.42 2.22 -14.78
N LYS A 32 11.72 2.07 -15.88
CA LYS A 32 11.97 2.77 -17.15
C LYS A 32 11.20 4.09 -17.28
N LEU A 33 10.29 4.39 -16.36
CA LEU A 33 9.55 5.64 -16.37
C LEU A 33 10.48 6.85 -16.38
N SER A 34 10.17 7.83 -17.20
CA SER A 34 10.79 9.16 -17.13
C SER A 34 9.99 10.04 -16.17
N ILE A 35 10.52 10.27 -14.98
CA ILE A 35 9.90 11.11 -13.97
C ILE A 35 10.51 12.52 -14.05
N PRO A 36 9.72 13.58 -14.28
CA PRO A 36 10.21 14.94 -14.36
C PRO A 36 10.46 15.51 -12.95
N VAL A 37 11.49 15.02 -12.28
CA VAL A 37 11.82 15.34 -10.86
C VAL A 37 11.92 16.85 -10.61
N ALA A 38 12.39 17.63 -11.58
CA ALA A 38 12.46 19.09 -11.47
C ALA A 38 11.09 19.78 -11.26
N ASN A 39 10.00 19.06 -11.55
CA ASN A 39 8.63 19.55 -11.40
C ASN A 39 7.94 18.99 -10.13
N LEU A 40 8.65 18.19 -9.34
CA LEU A 40 8.16 17.62 -8.09
C LEU A 40 8.76 18.42 -6.92
N GLU A 41 7.89 18.97 -6.08
CA GLU A 41 8.32 19.69 -4.90
C GLU A 41 8.36 18.75 -3.68
N ASP A 42 9.56 18.61 -3.12
CA ASP A 42 9.86 17.80 -1.96
C ASP A 42 10.54 18.68 -0.90
N ALA A 43 9.88 18.86 0.23
CA ALA A 43 10.35 19.73 1.31
C ALA A 43 11.44 19.08 2.20
N ARG A 44 11.92 17.87 1.84
CA ARG A 44 13.05 17.23 2.53
C ARG A 44 14.37 17.91 2.12
N ASP A 45 15.32 17.95 3.03
CA ASP A 45 16.69 18.38 2.71
C ASP A 45 17.39 17.28 1.92
N GLN A 46 17.44 17.43 0.60
CA GLN A 46 17.98 16.43 -0.34
C GLN A 46 19.47 16.09 -0.09
N ASN A 47 20.20 16.91 0.69
CA ASN A 47 21.59 16.64 1.08
C ASN A 47 21.70 15.74 2.34
N ARG A 48 20.58 15.48 3.01
CA ARG A 48 20.51 14.75 4.28
C ARG A 48 19.61 13.52 4.26
N VAL A 49 19.00 13.22 3.12
CA VAL A 49 18.18 12.02 2.96
C VAL A 49 18.96 10.97 2.21
N ASP A 50 18.80 9.73 2.60
CA ASP A 50 19.44 8.58 1.96
C ASP A 50 18.80 8.29 0.59
N PHE A 51 17.51 8.65 0.43
CA PHE A 51 16.75 8.43 -0.80
C PHE A 51 16.15 9.74 -1.30
N GLY A 52 16.46 10.11 -2.52
CA GLY A 52 16.01 11.35 -3.15
C GLY A 52 14.54 11.33 -3.57
N THR A 53 14.15 12.39 -4.28
CA THR A 53 12.75 12.58 -4.71
C THR A 53 12.35 11.54 -5.77
N ASP A 54 13.21 11.19 -6.73
CA ASP A 54 12.91 10.19 -7.77
C ASP A 54 12.65 8.82 -7.16
N GLU A 55 13.55 8.35 -6.32
CA GLU A 55 13.47 7.06 -5.67
C GLU A 55 12.19 6.92 -4.84
N MET A 56 11.91 7.94 -4.03
CA MET A 56 10.72 7.93 -3.19
C MET A 56 9.43 8.06 -3.99
N PHE A 57 9.42 8.85 -5.07
CA PHE A 57 8.25 8.95 -5.94
C PHE A 57 7.95 7.62 -6.61
N ARG A 58 8.95 6.91 -7.18
CA ARG A 58 8.79 5.58 -7.78
C ARG A 58 8.28 4.56 -6.78
N THR A 59 8.85 4.58 -5.58
CA THR A 59 8.49 3.66 -4.49
C THR A 59 7.04 3.86 -4.05
N LEU A 60 6.61 5.10 -3.87
CA LEU A 60 5.23 5.44 -3.50
C LEU A 60 4.25 5.23 -4.66
N LEU A 61 4.68 5.45 -5.90
CA LEU A 61 3.92 5.14 -7.11
C LEU A 61 3.58 3.65 -7.18
N PHE A 62 4.60 2.77 -7.03
CA PHE A 62 4.38 1.32 -6.99
C PHE A 62 3.42 0.91 -5.86
N LYS A 63 3.60 1.47 -4.66
CA LYS A 63 2.71 1.24 -3.53
C LYS A 63 1.26 1.55 -3.91
N GLY A 64 1.02 2.73 -4.51
CA GLY A 64 -0.32 3.17 -4.91
C GLY A 64 -0.94 2.26 -5.97
N ILE A 65 -0.20 1.94 -7.03
CA ILE A 65 -0.68 1.06 -8.11
C ILE A 65 -1.02 -0.34 -7.57
N ARG A 66 -0.19 -0.89 -6.68
CA ARG A 66 -0.41 -2.22 -6.07
C ARG A 66 -1.43 -2.20 -4.92
N GLY A 67 -1.81 -1.03 -4.43
CA GLY A 67 -2.72 -0.88 -3.30
C GLY A 67 -2.21 -1.48 -1.99
N ILE A 68 -0.89 -1.58 -1.80
CA ILE A 68 -0.28 -2.16 -0.60
C ILE A 68 0.01 -1.10 0.46
N SER A 69 0.12 -1.51 1.72
CA SER A 69 0.49 -0.61 2.81
C SER A 69 1.98 -0.23 2.76
N GLN A 70 2.36 0.87 3.40
CA GLN A 70 3.78 1.27 3.52
C GLN A 70 4.61 0.24 4.29
N ASN A 71 4.02 -0.41 5.28
CA ASN A 71 4.68 -1.48 6.03
C ASN A 71 4.94 -2.71 5.15
N GLU A 72 3.94 -3.12 4.36
CA GLU A 72 4.11 -4.22 3.42
C GLU A 72 5.17 -3.90 2.36
N LEU A 73 5.15 -2.68 1.81
CA LEU A 73 6.16 -2.25 0.85
C LEU A 73 7.57 -2.29 1.46
N ALA A 74 7.78 -1.75 2.66
CA ALA A 74 9.07 -1.78 3.35
C ALA A 74 9.56 -3.23 3.58
N GLN A 75 8.67 -4.14 3.99
CA GLN A 75 9.01 -5.56 4.14
C GLN A 75 9.38 -6.22 2.80
N ARG A 76 8.71 -5.86 1.70
CA ARG A 76 9.01 -6.38 0.37
C ARG A 76 10.35 -5.86 -0.14
N LEU A 77 10.66 -4.58 0.05
CA LEU A 77 11.96 -4.00 -0.30
C LEU A 77 13.12 -4.74 0.37
N GLY A 78 12.98 -5.08 1.65
CA GLY A 78 13.99 -5.86 2.38
C GLY A 78 14.14 -7.33 1.93
N ARG A 79 13.31 -7.81 0.98
CA ARG A 79 13.31 -9.21 0.52
C ARG A 79 13.44 -9.36 -0.99
N GLU A 80 13.08 -8.35 -1.77
CA GLU A 80 12.97 -8.41 -3.22
C GLU A 80 13.97 -7.45 -3.90
N PRO A 81 15.21 -7.90 -4.21
CA PRO A 81 16.23 -7.05 -4.84
C PRO A 81 15.80 -6.44 -6.18
N SER A 82 14.85 -7.08 -6.87
CA SER A 82 14.29 -6.57 -8.13
C SER A 82 13.55 -5.24 -7.92
N LEU A 83 12.81 -5.07 -6.80
CA LEU A 83 12.13 -3.83 -6.49
C LEU A 83 13.11 -2.71 -6.17
N VAL A 84 14.19 -3.01 -5.44
CA VAL A 84 15.26 -2.06 -5.12
C VAL A 84 15.83 -1.45 -6.40
N LYS A 85 16.17 -2.31 -7.37
CA LYS A 85 16.66 -1.87 -8.69
C LYS A 85 15.61 -1.10 -9.49
N SER A 86 14.35 -1.48 -9.38
CA SER A 86 13.25 -0.84 -10.12
C SER A 86 12.96 0.58 -9.63
N PHE A 87 13.24 0.86 -8.36
CA PHE A 87 13.05 2.19 -7.79
C PHE A 87 14.34 3.03 -7.77
N HIS A 88 15.41 2.54 -8.40
CA HIS A 88 16.72 3.18 -8.45
C HIS A 88 17.37 3.38 -7.07
N LEU A 89 16.98 2.59 -6.07
CA LEU A 89 17.57 2.68 -4.74
C LEU A 89 19.05 2.26 -4.80
N ASP A 90 19.94 3.21 -4.53
CA ASP A 90 21.39 2.96 -4.51
C ASP A 90 21.81 2.46 -3.13
N ILE A 91 21.56 1.17 -2.88
CA ILE A 91 21.89 0.50 -1.63
C ILE A 91 22.80 -0.72 -1.89
N THR A 92 23.67 -0.98 -0.93
CA THR A 92 24.59 -2.13 -0.99
C THR A 92 24.00 -3.34 -0.27
N ASP A 93 23.24 -3.13 0.79
CA ASP A 93 22.61 -4.16 1.61
C ASP A 93 21.08 -3.93 1.64
N LEU A 94 20.31 -5.03 1.58
CA LEU A 94 18.84 -4.96 1.67
C LEU A 94 18.34 -4.48 3.04
N SER A 95 19.20 -4.51 4.08
CA SER A 95 18.88 -3.89 5.38
C SER A 95 18.80 -2.38 5.34
N ASP A 96 19.41 -1.75 4.32
CA ASP A 96 19.45 -0.30 4.14
C ASP A 96 18.28 0.22 3.27
N THR A 97 17.28 -0.64 2.99
CA THR A 97 16.07 -0.23 2.24
C THR A 97 15.18 0.73 3.03
N PRO A 98 14.40 1.59 2.34
CA PRO A 98 13.51 2.52 3.01
C PRO A 98 12.57 1.84 4.00
N THR A 99 12.58 2.32 5.23
CA THR A 99 11.67 1.88 6.29
C THR A 99 10.26 2.47 6.09
N GLN A 100 9.26 1.90 6.78
CA GLN A 100 7.90 2.45 6.79
C GLN A 100 7.90 3.93 7.22
N GLN A 101 8.74 4.30 8.21
CA GLN A 101 8.80 5.69 8.71
C GLN A 101 9.35 6.64 7.65
N GLU A 102 10.39 6.24 6.91
CA GLU A 102 10.97 7.03 5.83
C GLU A 102 10.01 7.20 4.67
N LEU A 103 9.27 6.15 4.30
CA LEU A 103 8.21 6.22 3.28
C LEU A 103 7.08 7.16 3.71
N SER A 104 6.64 7.10 4.97
CA SER A 104 5.62 7.99 5.53
C SER A 104 6.12 9.44 5.58
N TYR A 105 7.36 9.64 6.00
CA TYR A 105 7.98 10.95 6.08
C TYR A 105 8.12 11.58 4.69
N ALA A 106 8.61 10.83 3.70
CA ALA A 106 8.74 11.31 2.33
C ALA A 106 7.37 11.71 1.75
N HIS A 107 6.35 10.87 1.89
CA HIS A 107 5.00 11.18 1.44
C HIS A 107 4.44 12.46 2.09
N ALA A 108 4.63 12.63 3.40
CA ALA A 108 4.16 13.81 4.12
C ALA A 108 4.93 15.11 3.76
N ARG A 109 6.13 15.00 3.18
CA ARG A 109 6.97 16.13 2.77
C ARG A 109 6.84 16.49 1.29
N PHE A 110 6.20 15.68 0.49
CA PHE A 110 5.79 16.10 -0.83
C PHE A 110 4.77 17.22 -0.73
N SER A 111 4.91 18.24 -1.58
CA SER A 111 3.91 19.31 -1.67
C SER A 111 2.54 18.75 -2.06
N GLU A 112 1.48 19.52 -1.80
CA GLU A 112 0.13 19.13 -2.19
C GLU A 112 0.02 18.84 -3.69
N ASP A 113 0.71 19.63 -4.52
CA ASP A 113 0.73 19.46 -5.97
C ASP A 113 1.49 18.20 -6.39
N THR A 114 2.60 17.87 -5.71
CA THR A 114 3.33 16.62 -5.92
C THR A 114 2.47 15.41 -5.51
N GLN A 115 1.74 15.49 -4.40
CA GLN A 115 0.83 14.42 -3.97
C GLN A 115 -0.35 14.24 -4.95
N LYS A 116 -0.92 15.34 -5.47
CA LYS A 116 -1.95 15.28 -6.51
C LYS A 116 -1.43 14.63 -7.79
N SER A 117 -0.21 15.01 -8.21
CA SER A 117 0.46 14.38 -9.36
C SER A 117 0.67 12.89 -9.14
N LEU A 118 1.16 12.49 -7.96
CA LEU A 118 1.35 11.08 -7.59
C LEU A 118 0.03 10.29 -7.68
N ASN A 119 -1.03 10.79 -7.06
CA ASN A 119 -2.33 10.11 -7.03
C ASN A 119 -2.93 9.97 -8.44
N ARG A 120 -2.85 11.01 -9.27
CA ARG A 120 -3.28 10.93 -10.67
C ARG A 120 -2.45 9.94 -11.47
N THR A 121 -1.14 9.97 -11.30
CA THR A 121 -0.24 9.02 -11.96
C THR A 121 -0.54 7.58 -11.54
N VAL A 122 -0.82 7.33 -10.26
CA VAL A 122 -1.25 6.02 -9.76
C VAL A 122 -2.51 5.55 -10.48
N ALA A 123 -3.55 6.40 -10.55
CA ALA A 123 -4.81 6.04 -11.18
C ALA A 123 -4.61 5.74 -12.69
N GLY A 124 -3.93 6.63 -13.42
CA GLY A 124 -3.72 6.46 -14.87
C GLY A 124 -2.84 5.26 -15.22
N ILE A 125 -1.72 5.05 -14.50
CA ILE A 125 -0.86 3.87 -14.77
C ILE A 125 -1.58 2.58 -14.39
N ARG A 126 -2.41 2.58 -13.35
CA ARG A 126 -3.20 1.41 -12.98
C ARG A 126 -4.16 1.01 -14.08
N GLU A 127 -4.88 1.97 -14.67
CA GLU A 127 -5.77 1.75 -15.79
C GLU A 127 -5.01 1.17 -17.00
N VAL A 128 -3.95 1.82 -17.43
CA VAL A 128 -3.10 1.38 -18.55
C VAL A 128 -2.49 -0.02 -18.30
N ALA A 129 -2.02 -0.29 -17.08
CA ALA A 129 -1.41 -1.57 -16.74
C ALA A 129 -2.42 -2.72 -16.68
N LEU A 130 -3.69 -2.45 -16.35
CA LEU A 130 -4.78 -3.42 -16.45
C LEU A 130 -5.15 -3.70 -17.91
N GLU A 131 -5.25 -2.67 -18.74
CA GLU A 131 -5.57 -2.80 -20.15
C GLU A 131 -4.51 -3.59 -20.94
N ASN A 132 -3.25 -3.55 -20.51
CA ASN A 132 -2.13 -4.23 -21.13
C ASN A 132 -1.70 -5.54 -20.42
N ASP A 133 -2.51 -6.07 -19.51
CA ASP A 133 -2.25 -7.30 -18.74
C ASP A 133 -0.96 -7.26 -17.88
N VAL A 134 -0.34 -6.10 -17.70
CA VAL A 134 0.83 -5.89 -16.82
C VAL A 134 0.44 -5.96 -15.34
N LEU A 135 -0.84 -5.70 -15.05
CA LEU A 135 -1.44 -5.80 -13.72
C LEU A 135 -2.72 -6.64 -13.80
N THR A 136 -2.91 -7.58 -12.87
CA THR A 136 -4.11 -8.43 -12.82
C THR A 136 -5.10 -7.89 -11.77
N GLU A 137 -6.37 -7.72 -12.13
CA GLU A 137 -7.42 -7.14 -11.26
C GLU A 137 -7.53 -7.78 -9.86
N GLY A 138 -7.34 -9.08 -9.74
CA GLY A 138 -7.44 -9.80 -8.47
C GLY A 138 -6.38 -9.46 -7.41
N LEU A 139 -5.37 -8.65 -7.76
CA LEU A 139 -4.25 -8.28 -6.89
C LEU A 139 -4.31 -6.82 -6.41
N VAL A 140 -5.36 -6.09 -6.78
CA VAL A 140 -5.45 -4.66 -6.44
C VAL A 140 -6.61 -4.43 -5.49
N PRO A 141 -6.36 -4.09 -4.21
CA PRO A 141 -7.39 -3.56 -3.34
C PRO A 141 -7.91 -2.24 -3.94
N SER A 142 -9.23 -2.06 -3.98
CA SER A 142 -9.82 -0.77 -4.35
C SER A 142 -9.31 0.29 -3.38
N VAL A 143 -8.58 1.29 -3.89
CA VAL A 143 -8.25 2.48 -3.09
C VAL A 143 -9.47 3.39 -3.16
N PRO A 144 -10.13 3.70 -2.05
CA PRO A 144 -11.28 4.61 -2.07
C PRO A 144 -10.80 6.03 -2.41
N ASP A 145 -11.32 6.59 -3.50
CA ASP A 145 -10.91 7.91 -4.02
C ASP A 145 -11.61 9.09 -3.32
N THR A 146 -12.58 8.83 -2.42
CA THR A 146 -13.35 9.86 -1.71
C THR A 146 -13.67 9.45 -0.27
N GLU A 147 -13.97 10.44 0.59
CA GLU A 147 -14.41 10.19 1.97
C GLU A 147 -15.69 9.33 2.02
N GLU A 148 -16.57 9.43 1.03
CA GLU A 148 -17.79 8.62 0.90
C GLU A 148 -17.47 7.15 0.56
N GLU A 149 -16.50 6.88 -0.32
CA GLU A 149 -16.04 5.51 -0.62
C GLU A 149 -15.27 4.90 0.54
N SER A 150 -14.53 5.72 1.29
CA SER A 150 -13.87 5.30 2.53
C SER A 150 -14.89 4.87 3.60
N GLN A 151 -16.02 5.56 3.73
CA GLN A 151 -17.12 5.15 4.61
C GLN A 151 -17.77 3.85 4.14
N SER A 152 -18.04 3.72 2.84
CA SER A 152 -18.59 2.50 2.24
C SER A 152 -17.65 1.30 2.40
N ALA A 153 -16.34 1.49 2.21
CA ALA A 153 -15.34 0.44 2.43
C ALA A 153 -15.25 0.02 3.90
N ASN A 154 -15.39 0.94 4.84
CA ASN A 154 -15.44 0.64 6.27
C ASN A 154 -16.73 -0.09 6.66
N GLU A 155 -17.87 0.29 6.10
CA GLU A 155 -19.14 -0.41 6.30
C GLU A 155 -19.08 -1.84 5.73
N TYR A 156 -18.53 -2.03 4.55
CA TYR A 156 -18.30 -3.35 3.96
C TYR A 156 -17.38 -4.22 4.82
N LYS A 157 -16.28 -3.67 5.34
CA LYS A 157 -15.38 -4.39 6.26
C LYS A 157 -16.10 -4.79 7.54
N LYS A 158 -16.90 -3.89 8.11
CA LYS A 158 -17.71 -4.14 9.30
C LYS A 158 -18.76 -5.23 9.05
N GLU A 159 -19.46 -5.18 7.93
CA GLU A 159 -20.44 -6.20 7.53
C GLU A 159 -19.77 -7.56 7.32
N LYS A 160 -18.62 -7.60 6.64
CA LYS A 160 -17.84 -8.82 6.43
C LYS A 160 -17.35 -9.41 7.76
N ALA A 161 -16.85 -8.57 8.68
CA ALA A 161 -16.46 -9.01 10.02
C ALA A 161 -17.63 -9.59 10.80
N GLN A 162 -18.80 -8.95 10.79
CA GLN A 162 -20.01 -9.45 11.43
C GLN A 162 -20.49 -10.79 10.84
N LYS A 163 -20.45 -10.95 9.52
CA LYS A 163 -20.80 -12.24 8.87
C LYS A 163 -19.81 -13.34 9.26
N THR A 164 -18.51 -13.03 9.30
CA THR A 164 -17.48 -13.98 9.72
C THR A 164 -17.66 -14.40 11.17
N LEU A 165 -17.91 -13.45 12.07
CA LEU A 165 -18.23 -13.69 13.48
C LEU A 165 -19.45 -14.59 13.65
N THR A 166 -20.52 -14.31 12.91
CA THR A 166 -21.75 -15.11 12.96
C THR A 166 -21.52 -16.55 12.52
N LEU A 167 -20.76 -16.76 11.45
CA LEU A 167 -20.39 -18.09 10.96
C LEU A 167 -19.49 -18.83 11.95
N ALA A 168 -18.49 -18.13 12.51
CA ALA A 168 -17.59 -18.70 13.50
C ALA A 168 -18.33 -19.12 14.78
N ARG A 169 -19.24 -18.29 15.30
CA ARG A 169 -20.09 -18.64 16.45
C ARG A 169 -20.98 -19.87 16.16
N LYS A 170 -21.50 -19.97 14.95
CA LYS A 170 -22.40 -21.05 14.56
C LYS A 170 -21.70 -22.41 14.35
N HIS A 171 -20.52 -22.39 13.75
CA HIS A 171 -19.84 -23.58 13.26
C HIS A 171 -18.59 -23.97 14.04
N VAL A 172 -17.89 -23.01 14.63
CA VAL A 172 -16.62 -23.26 15.34
C VAL A 172 -16.83 -23.34 16.85
N LEU A 173 -17.63 -22.45 17.43
CA LEU A 173 -17.82 -22.39 18.87
C LEU A 173 -18.38 -23.70 19.49
N PRO A 174 -19.32 -24.44 18.85
CA PRO A 174 -19.81 -25.70 19.39
C PRO A 174 -18.76 -26.82 19.46
N GLU A 175 -17.73 -26.76 18.61
CA GLU A 175 -16.64 -27.73 18.53
C GLU A 175 -15.39 -27.27 19.30
N PHE A 176 -15.42 -26.07 19.85
CA PHE A 176 -14.29 -25.46 20.55
C PHE A 176 -14.27 -25.94 22.03
N ASP A 177 -13.84 -27.19 22.23
CA ASP A 177 -13.67 -27.75 23.58
C ASP A 177 -12.24 -27.43 24.10
N THR A 178 -12.14 -26.47 25.01
CA THR A 178 -10.89 -26.19 25.68
C THR A 178 -10.89 -26.84 27.05
N HIS A 179 -10.20 -27.95 27.22
CA HIS A 179 -10.01 -28.68 28.49
C HIS A 179 -9.36 -27.86 29.65
N ARG A 180 -9.16 -26.55 29.51
CA ARG A 180 -8.56 -25.67 30.51
C ARG A 180 -9.54 -24.71 31.16
N ALA A 181 -10.69 -25.20 31.61
CA ALA A 181 -11.76 -24.36 32.15
C ALA A 181 -11.41 -23.62 33.45
N ALA A 182 -10.46 -24.08 34.26
CA ALA A 182 -10.25 -23.57 35.62
C ALA A 182 -9.49 -22.24 35.74
N HIS A 183 -8.82 -21.74 34.70
CA HIS A 183 -7.99 -20.54 34.75
C HIS A 183 -8.18 -19.59 33.55
N LYS A 184 -9.29 -19.66 32.82
CA LYS A 184 -9.54 -18.76 31.70
C LYS A 184 -9.84 -17.35 32.19
N LYS A 185 -9.06 -16.40 31.73
CA LYS A 185 -9.34 -14.96 31.95
C LYS A 185 -10.51 -14.49 31.09
N TYR A 186 -10.69 -15.10 29.91
CA TYR A 186 -11.75 -14.78 28.96
C TYR A 186 -12.52 -16.04 28.57
N SER A 187 -13.82 -15.90 28.28
CA SER A 187 -14.63 -17.01 27.75
C SER A 187 -14.19 -17.38 26.32
N ASP A 188 -14.50 -18.60 25.89
CA ASP A 188 -14.21 -19.06 24.53
C ASP A 188 -14.86 -18.19 23.47
N GLU A 189 -16.05 -17.66 23.78
CA GLU A 189 -16.76 -16.74 22.90
C GLU A 189 -16.01 -15.41 22.71
N VAL A 190 -15.49 -14.83 23.77
CA VAL A 190 -14.68 -13.61 23.71
C VAL A 190 -13.37 -13.84 22.94
N MET A 191 -12.72 -14.97 23.16
CA MET A 191 -11.51 -15.33 22.42
C MET A 191 -11.78 -15.53 20.94
N LEU A 192 -12.88 -16.17 20.57
CA LEU A 192 -13.27 -16.36 19.18
C LEU A 192 -13.61 -15.02 18.51
N ASP A 193 -14.29 -14.12 19.20
CA ASP A 193 -14.60 -12.79 18.71
C ASP A 193 -13.33 -11.95 18.46
N MET A 194 -12.34 -12.02 19.38
CA MET A 194 -11.02 -11.39 19.19
C MET A 194 -10.31 -11.96 17.95
N PHE A 195 -10.23 -13.28 17.79
CA PHE A 195 -9.57 -13.88 16.64
C PHE A 195 -10.27 -13.54 15.32
N ALA A 196 -11.59 -13.55 15.29
CA ALA A 196 -12.34 -13.20 14.10
C ALA A 196 -12.18 -11.71 13.73
N SER A 197 -12.13 -10.82 14.74
CA SER A 197 -11.85 -9.39 14.54
C SER A 197 -10.44 -9.17 13.96
N ILE A 198 -9.42 -9.81 14.53
CA ILE A 198 -8.04 -9.76 14.02
C ILE A 198 -7.97 -10.24 12.57
N CYS A 199 -8.58 -11.38 12.25
CA CYS A 199 -8.60 -11.92 10.89
C CYS A 199 -9.34 -11.00 9.90
N ALA A 200 -10.46 -10.41 10.32
CA ALA A 200 -11.24 -9.52 9.46
C ALA A 200 -10.54 -8.20 9.14
N ASN A 201 -9.71 -7.71 10.07
CA ASN A 201 -9.00 -6.43 9.95
C ASN A 201 -7.56 -6.56 9.46
N ASN A 202 -7.08 -7.79 9.17
CA ASN A 202 -5.66 -8.09 8.93
C ASN A 202 -4.74 -7.50 10.01
N GLY A 203 -5.28 -7.32 11.22
CA GLY A 203 -4.59 -6.74 12.36
C GLY A 203 -3.75 -7.78 13.10
N SER A 204 -2.75 -7.32 13.86
CA SER A 204 -2.04 -8.14 14.83
C SER A 204 -2.77 -8.10 16.17
N ALA A 205 -2.66 -9.17 16.96
CA ALA A 205 -3.23 -9.24 18.32
C ALA A 205 -2.79 -8.08 19.26
N HIS A 206 -1.73 -7.38 18.88
CA HIS A 206 -1.17 -6.26 19.66
C HIS A 206 -1.95 -4.95 19.44
N SER A 207 -2.50 -4.73 18.25
CA SER A 207 -3.25 -3.51 17.95
C SER A 207 -4.66 -3.48 18.55
N GLU A 208 -5.24 -4.64 18.85
CA GLU A 208 -6.56 -4.76 19.47
C GLU A 208 -6.52 -4.56 21.01
N ALA A 209 -5.38 -4.82 21.65
CA ALA A 209 -5.22 -4.67 23.11
C ALA A 209 -5.15 -3.19 23.59
N GLU A 210 -4.95 -2.23 22.68
CA GLU A 210 -4.89 -0.80 23.00
C GLU A 210 -6.27 -0.12 22.98
N TYR A 211 -7.31 -0.79 22.48
CA TYR A 211 -8.68 -0.22 22.34
C TYR A 211 -9.74 -0.91 23.22
N GLY A 212 -9.35 -1.77 24.15
CA GLY A 212 -10.23 -2.49 25.07
C GLY A 212 -10.37 -1.87 26.46
#